data_6573c42b852489d7b7bea74fe8ee6ae4
#
_entry.id   6573c42b852489d7b7bea74fe8ee6ae4
#
_cell.length_a   1.000
_cell.length_b   1.000
_cell.length_c   1.000
_cell.angle_alpha   90.00
_cell.angle_beta   90.00
_cell.angle_gamma   90.00
#
_symmetry.space_group_name_H-M   'P 1'
#
loop_
_entity.id
_entity.type
_entity.pdbx_description
1 polymer ?
#
loop_
_entity_poly.entity_id
_entity_poly.type
_entity_poly.pdbx_seq_one_letter_code
_entity_poly.pdbx_strand_id
1 'polypeptide(L)'
;RQDAGEAFRLIDGWFEEMAGFRSYDQIQAIRRGVVETWVFISGYSIPEGADMPEYDEIYSTGDFWGAETLADLKGCFKAAVQSVVDYLMANKNANPEITRFLQYLEDHVDENISLEEAAGWCALGKSQFCILFKKAAGDTFVNYFNGLKMKKAFTLLGSSNIQVQEAASRIGIHDISYFSRLFKKYYNMSPSDVRKL
;
A
#
# COMPACT_ATOMS: atom_id res chain seq x y z
N ARG A 1 -21.87 12.73 0.06
CA ARG A 1 -21.77 11.72 -1.02
C ARG A 1 -20.75 12.25 -2.01
N GLN A 2 -19.49 11.91 -1.83
CA GLN A 2 -18.49 12.01 -2.89
C GLN A 2 -18.83 10.87 -3.85
N ASP A 3 -19.42 11.21 -4.98
CA ASP A 3 -19.93 10.27 -5.98
C ASP A 3 -18.98 10.32 -7.16
N ALA A 4 -18.54 9.14 -7.64
CA ALA A 4 -17.80 9.01 -8.90
C ALA A 4 -18.50 9.76 -10.05
N GLY A 5 -19.79 9.92 -9.97
CA GLY A 5 -20.60 10.66 -10.94
C GLY A 5 -20.22 12.12 -11.12
N GLU A 6 -19.70 12.82 -10.08
CA GLU A 6 -19.21 14.19 -10.25
C GLU A 6 -17.85 14.21 -10.94
N ALA A 7 -16.95 13.31 -10.53
CA ALA A 7 -15.66 13.15 -11.19
C ALA A 7 -15.83 12.80 -12.67
N PHE A 8 -16.75 11.89 -13.00
CA PHE A 8 -17.02 11.51 -14.38
C PHE A 8 -17.61 12.64 -15.21
N ARG A 9 -18.47 13.49 -14.64
CA ARG A 9 -18.98 14.69 -15.33
C ARG A 9 -17.85 15.69 -15.65
N LEU A 10 -16.92 15.87 -14.73
CA LEU A 10 -15.74 16.73 -14.96
C LEU A 10 -14.85 16.16 -16.07
N ILE A 11 -14.61 14.85 -16.04
CA ILE A 11 -13.84 14.16 -17.09
C ILE A 11 -14.55 14.30 -18.45
N ASP A 12 -15.86 14.07 -18.48
CA ASP A 12 -16.65 14.21 -19.72
C ASP A 12 -16.54 15.61 -20.29
N GLY A 13 -16.75 16.65 -19.47
CA GLY A 13 -16.64 18.04 -19.88
C GLY A 13 -15.26 18.39 -20.41
N TRP A 14 -14.21 17.94 -19.72
CA TRP A 14 -12.83 18.17 -20.15
C TRP A 14 -12.52 17.53 -21.51
N PHE A 15 -12.95 16.29 -21.72
CA PHE A 15 -12.77 15.62 -23.02
C PHE A 15 -13.65 16.19 -24.13
N GLU A 16 -14.83 16.73 -23.81
CA GLU A 16 -15.70 17.44 -24.79
C GLU A 16 -15.05 18.72 -25.29
N GLU A 17 -14.42 19.51 -24.42
CA GLU A 17 -13.65 20.69 -24.82
C GLU A 17 -12.49 20.32 -25.77
N MET A 18 -11.93 19.12 -25.65
CA MET A 18 -10.83 18.63 -26.46
C MET A 18 -11.27 17.87 -27.72
N ALA A 19 -12.55 17.62 -27.89
CA ALA A 19 -13.10 16.87 -29.04
C ALA A 19 -12.77 17.48 -30.42
N GLY A 20 -12.38 18.76 -30.45
CA GLY A 20 -11.94 19.46 -31.68
C GLY A 20 -10.47 19.18 -32.06
N PHE A 21 -9.68 18.59 -31.18
CA PHE A 21 -8.26 18.34 -31.43
C PHE A 21 -8.09 17.03 -32.23
N ARG A 22 -7.45 17.13 -33.41
CA ARG A 22 -7.29 16.01 -34.34
C ARG A 22 -5.86 15.75 -34.77
N SER A 23 -4.92 16.63 -34.44
CA SER A 23 -3.52 16.39 -34.78
C SER A 23 -2.89 15.41 -33.82
N TYR A 24 -1.92 14.63 -34.31
CA TYR A 24 -1.17 13.68 -33.49
C TYR A 24 -0.53 14.33 -32.27
N ASP A 25 0.08 15.49 -32.44
CA ASP A 25 0.74 16.22 -31.35
C ASP A 25 -0.24 16.68 -30.27
N GLN A 26 -1.47 17.08 -30.67
CA GLN A 26 -2.51 17.46 -29.72
C GLN A 26 -2.98 16.26 -28.90
N ILE A 27 -3.18 15.10 -29.53
CA ILE A 27 -3.55 13.86 -28.84
C ILE A 27 -2.45 13.44 -27.86
N GLN A 28 -1.18 13.55 -28.26
CA GLN A 28 -0.06 13.24 -27.36
C GLN A 28 0.02 14.20 -26.15
N ALA A 29 -0.26 15.49 -26.37
CA ALA A 29 -0.31 16.47 -25.28
C ALA A 29 -1.44 16.16 -24.29
N ILE A 30 -2.63 15.79 -24.79
CA ILE A 30 -3.76 15.37 -23.95
C ILE A 30 -3.40 14.12 -23.17
N ARG A 31 -2.82 13.11 -23.82
CA ARG A 31 -2.37 11.87 -23.17
C ARG A 31 -1.40 12.15 -22.02
N ARG A 32 -0.42 13.02 -22.24
CA ARG A 32 0.52 13.44 -21.19
C ARG A 32 -0.22 14.07 -20.02
N GLY A 33 -1.14 15.00 -20.27
CA GLY A 33 -1.95 15.64 -19.23
C GLY A 33 -2.82 14.64 -18.45
N VAL A 34 -3.37 13.61 -19.11
CA VAL A 34 -4.11 12.52 -18.47
C VAL A 34 -3.18 11.73 -17.53
N VAL A 35 -2.00 11.34 -18.02
CA VAL A 35 -1.01 10.59 -17.21
C VAL A 35 -0.54 11.41 -16.01
N GLU A 36 -0.20 12.67 -16.20
CA GLU A 36 0.22 13.57 -15.10
C GLU A 36 -0.89 13.74 -14.06
N THR A 37 -2.13 13.92 -14.51
CA THR A 37 -3.30 14.01 -13.63
C THR A 37 -3.53 12.70 -12.88
N TRP A 38 -3.38 11.57 -13.56
CA TRP A 38 -3.50 10.26 -12.94
C TRP A 38 -2.44 10.03 -11.86
N VAL A 39 -1.17 10.33 -12.15
CA VAL A 39 -0.07 10.22 -11.17
C VAL A 39 -0.35 11.08 -9.95
N PHE A 40 -0.87 12.30 -10.15
CA PHE A 40 -1.23 13.17 -9.04
C PHE A 40 -2.39 12.60 -8.20
N ILE A 41 -3.48 12.16 -8.84
CA ILE A 41 -4.66 11.61 -8.15
C ILE A 41 -4.27 10.35 -7.38
N SER A 42 -3.58 9.42 -8.02
CA SER A 42 -3.19 8.15 -7.40
C SER A 42 -2.21 8.34 -6.25
N GLY A 43 -1.17 9.15 -6.44
CA GLY A 43 -0.16 9.44 -5.42
C GLY A 43 -0.72 10.20 -4.21
N TYR A 44 -1.78 11.00 -4.39
CA TYR A 44 -2.45 11.70 -3.28
C TYR A 44 -3.50 10.85 -2.57
N SER A 45 -4.16 9.96 -3.30
CA SER A 45 -5.34 9.23 -2.81
C SER A 45 -5.02 7.85 -2.27
N ILE A 46 -3.91 7.26 -2.69
CA ILE A 46 -3.52 5.88 -2.38
C ILE A 46 -2.23 5.93 -1.56
N PRO A 47 -2.20 5.38 -0.34
CA PRO A 47 -0.98 5.28 0.45
C PRO A 47 0.08 4.44 -0.27
N GLU A 48 1.35 4.82 -0.11
CA GLU A 48 2.49 4.05 -0.62
C GLU A 48 2.46 2.63 -0.03
N GLY A 49 2.56 1.61 -0.87
CA GLY A 49 2.46 0.21 -0.45
C GLY A 49 1.04 -0.34 -0.29
N ALA A 50 0.00 0.40 -0.66
CA ALA A 50 -1.36 -0.13 -0.69
C ALA A 50 -1.48 -1.28 -1.68
N ASP A 51 -1.96 -2.43 -1.21
CA ASP A 51 -2.26 -3.59 -2.04
C ASP A 51 -3.54 -3.31 -2.87
N MET A 52 -3.34 -2.74 -4.05
CA MET A 52 -4.37 -2.60 -5.06
C MET A 52 -4.06 -3.60 -6.19
N PRO A 53 -4.83 -4.69 -6.29
CA PRO A 53 -4.59 -5.72 -7.31
C PRO A 53 -4.58 -5.19 -8.74
N GLU A 54 -5.32 -4.11 -8.99
CA GLU A 54 -5.42 -3.46 -10.30
C GLU A 54 -4.43 -2.29 -10.48
N TYR A 55 -3.74 -1.87 -9.41
CA TYR A 55 -2.83 -0.72 -9.45
C TYR A 55 -1.59 -1.02 -10.29
N ASP A 56 -0.99 -2.19 -10.10
CA ASP A 56 0.13 -2.67 -10.89
C ASP A 56 -0.27 -2.91 -12.36
N GLU A 57 -1.48 -3.38 -12.61
CA GLU A 57 -2.04 -3.52 -13.96
C GLU A 57 -2.27 -2.15 -14.63
N ILE A 58 -2.89 -1.20 -13.97
CA ILE A 58 -3.16 0.14 -14.51
C ILE A 58 -1.86 0.93 -14.75
N TYR A 59 -0.85 0.78 -13.89
CA TYR A 59 0.48 1.39 -14.09
C TYR A 59 1.36 0.63 -15.08
N SER A 60 1.26 -0.69 -15.11
CA SER A 60 2.12 -1.55 -15.92
C SER A 60 1.60 -1.78 -17.33
N THR A 61 0.30 -1.72 -17.56
CA THR A 61 -0.33 -2.13 -18.83
C THR A 61 -0.29 -1.07 -19.91
N GLY A 62 0.15 0.15 -19.61
CA GLY A 62 0.27 1.17 -20.65
C GLY A 62 -1.06 1.52 -21.34
N ASP A 63 -2.20 1.26 -20.66
CA ASP A 63 -3.52 1.51 -21.25
C ASP A 63 -3.71 2.96 -21.71
N PHE A 64 -3.11 3.92 -20.97
CA PHE A 64 -3.06 5.30 -21.43
C PHE A 64 -2.19 5.49 -22.69
N TRP A 65 -1.13 4.68 -22.84
CA TRP A 65 -0.21 4.75 -23.97
C TRP A 65 -0.71 3.93 -25.16
N GLY A 66 -1.50 2.89 -24.90
CA GLY A 66 -2.15 2.05 -25.91
C GLY A 66 -3.42 2.64 -26.50
N ALA A 67 -4.03 3.65 -25.87
CA ALA A 67 -5.24 4.29 -26.36
C ALA A 67 -5.00 4.94 -27.75
N GLU A 68 -5.72 4.51 -28.76
CA GLU A 68 -5.54 5.00 -30.13
C GLU A 68 -6.38 6.25 -30.39
N THR A 69 -7.52 6.38 -29.70
CA THR A 69 -8.44 7.50 -29.85
C THR A 69 -8.63 8.27 -28.54
N LEU A 70 -9.16 9.50 -28.65
CA LEU A 70 -9.57 10.26 -27.45
C LEU A 70 -10.68 9.56 -26.67
N ALA A 71 -11.53 8.80 -27.34
CA ALA A 71 -12.58 8.03 -26.69
C ALA A 71 -12.00 6.88 -25.86
N ASP A 72 -11.00 6.17 -26.39
CA ASP A 72 -10.29 5.12 -25.67
C ASP A 72 -9.55 5.69 -24.46
N LEU A 73 -8.81 6.79 -24.65
CA LEU A 73 -8.09 7.48 -23.59
C LEU A 73 -9.02 7.94 -22.45
N LYS A 74 -10.19 8.49 -22.82
CA LYS A 74 -11.24 8.86 -21.86
C LYS A 74 -11.76 7.63 -21.10
N GLY A 75 -11.98 6.52 -21.80
CA GLY A 75 -12.42 5.26 -21.21
C GLY A 75 -11.42 4.74 -20.18
N CYS A 76 -10.14 4.65 -20.55
CA CYS A 76 -9.05 4.24 -19.65
C CYS A 76 -8.95 5.16 -18.43
N PHE A 77 -9.04 6.47 -18.62
CA PHE A 77 -8.97 7.42 -17.50
C PHE A 77 -10.16 7.29 -16.54
N LYS A 78 -11.37 7.10 -17.06
CA LYS A 78 -12.54 6.83 -16.22
C LYS A 78 -12.44 5.53 -15.44
N ALA A 79 -11.95 4.46 -16.08
CA ALA A 79 -11.73 3.18 -15.41
C ALA A 79 -10.71 3.31 -14.26
N ALA A 80 -9.60 4.00 -14.51
CA ALA A 80 -8.59 4.28 -13.50
C ALA A 80 -9.14 5.10 -12.31
N VAL A 81 -9.89 6.15 -12.57
CA VAL A 81 -10.55 6.95 -11.52
C VAL A 81 -11.59 6.12 -10.76
N GLN A 82 -12.34 5.23 -11.43
CA GLN A 82 -13.28 4.33 -10.76
C GLN A 82 -12.56 3.40 -9.78
N SER A 83 -11.44 2.80 -10.18
CA SER A 83 -10.64 1.94 -9.30
C SER A 83 -10.19 2.68 -8.02
N VAL A 84 -9.75 3.95 -8.14
CA VAL A 84 -9.44 4.77 -6.96
C VAL A 84 -10.67 5.03 -6.09
N VAL A 85 -11.81 5.35 -6.70
CA VAL A 85 -13.06 5.57 -5.96
C VAL A 85 -13.48 4.30 -5.23
N ASP A 86 -13.41 3.15 -5.88
CA ASP A 86 -13.77 1.86 -5.29
C ASP A 86 -12.83 1.52 -4.12
N TYR A 87 -11.52 1.75 -4.29
CA TYR A 87 -10.55 1.62 -3.22
C TYR A 87 -10.87 2.55 -2.03
N LEU A 88 -11.13 3.82 -2.28
CA LEU A 88 -11.49 4.78 -1.24
C LEU A 88 -12.82 4.42 -0.55
N MET A 89 -13.79 3.91 -1.30
CA MET A 89 -15.06 3.47 -0.75
C MET A 89 -14.92 2.19 0.09
N ALA A 90 -14.12 1.22 -0.37
CA ALA A 90 -13.80 0.02 0.39
C ALA A 90 -13.07 0.37 1.71
N ASN A 91 -12.21 1.39 1.66
CA ASN A 91 -11.44 1.88 2.80
C ASN A 91 -12.09 3.04 3.56
N LYS A 92 -13.28 3.50 3.16
CA LYS A 92 -14.01 4.63 3.79
C LYS A 92 -14.27 4.45 5.29
N ASN A 93 -14.23 3.22 5.78
CA ASN A 93 -14.31 2.87 7.19
C ASN A 93 -12.93 2.56 7.81
N ALA A 94 -11.84 2.72 7.07
CA ALA A 94 -10.52 2.64 7.67
C ALA A 94 -10.34 3.87 8.59
N ASN A 95 -10.03 3.61 9.84
CA ASN A 95 -9.70 4.68 10.78
C ASN A 95 -8.36 5.29 10.31
N PRO A 96 -8.29 6.61 9.98
CA PRO A 96 -7.09 7.22 9.44
C PRO A 96 -5.88 7.07 10.38
N GLU A 97 -6.12 7.01 11.69
CA GLU A 97 -5.04 6.80 12.67
C GLU A 97 -4.49 5.36 12.60
N ILE A 98 -5.36 4.36 12.32
CA ILE A 98 -4.89 2.98 12.06
C ILE A 98 -4.04 2.93 10.79
N THR A 99 -4.44 3.60 9.73
CA THR A 99 -3.68 3.64 8.46
C THR A 99 -2.30 4.27 8.67
N ARG A 100 -2.22 5.41 9.36
CA ARG A 100 -0.94 6.04 9.74
C ARG A 100 -0.10 5.16 10.65
N PHE A 101 -0.75 4.45 11.55
CA PHE A 101 -0.06 3.54 12.47
C PHE A 101 0.51 2.32 11.75
N LEU A 102 -0.15 1.80 10.73
CA LEU A 102 0.40 0.72 9.90
C LEU A 102 1.70 1.15 9.21
N GLN A 103 1.76 2.35 8.63
CA GLN A 103 2.99 2.91 8.06
C GLN A 103 4.07 3.09 9.13
N TYR A 104 3.71 3.64 10.28
CA TYR A 104 4.64 3.79 11.40
C TYR A 104 5.31 2.46 11.79
N LEU A 105 4.54 1.36 11.84
CA LEU A 105 5.06 0.04 12.19
C LEU A 105 6.09 -0.50 11.19
N GLU A 106 5.98 -0.17 9.91
CA GLU A 106 6.94 -0.59 8.87
C GLU A 106 8.30 0.06 9.07
N ASP A 107 8.32 1.32 9.47
CA ASP A 107 9.55 2.09 9.70
C ASP A 107 10.18 1.79 11.07
N HIS A 108 9.37 1.33 12.05
CA HIS A 108 9.77 1.17 13.46
C HIS A 108 9.71 -0.29 13.93
N VAL A 109 10.17 -1.21 13.07
CA VAL A 109 10.18 -2.67 13.37
C VAL A 109 11.14 -3.08 14.49
N ASP A 110 12.07 -2.22 14.87
CA ASP A 110 13.01 -2.40 15.97
C ASP A 110 12.41 -2.05 17.34
N GLU A 111 11.30 -1.35 17.37
CA GLU A 111 10.63 -0.99 18.62
C GLU A 111 9.84 -2.16 19.21
N ASN A 112 9.67 -2.13 20.53
CA ASN A 112 8.78 -3.03 21.25
C ASN A 112 7.52 -2.28 21.65
N ILE A 113 6.50 -2.37 20.80
CA ILE A 113 5.22 -1.67 20.98
C ILE A 113 4.23 -2.66 21.58
N SER A 114 3.73 -2.36 22.77
CA SER A 114 2.65 -3.10 23.43
C SER A 114 1.27 -2.77 22.78
N LEU A 115 0.30 -3.62 23.03
CA LEU A 115 -1.09 -3.37 22.58
C LEU A 115 -1.66 -2.08 23.16
N GLU A 116 -1.28 -1.75 24.40
CA GLU A 116 -1.67 -0.52 25.09
C GLU A 116 -1.13 0.71 24.39
N GLU A 117 0.15 0.70 24.07
CA GLU A 117 0.83 1.81 23.38
C GLU A 117 0.27 1.97 21.97
N ALA A 118 0.07 0.87 21.25
CA ALA A 118 -0.54 0.87 19.90
C ALA A 118 -1.96 1.47 19.91
N ALA A 119 -2.78 1.08 20.87
CA ALA A 119 -4.13 1.63 21.02
C ALA A 119 -4.09 3.12 21.42
N GLY A 120 -3.18 3.49 22.33
CA GLY A 120 -2.95 4.87 22.73
C GLY A 120 -2.48 5.76 21.60
N TRP A 121 -1.57 5.26 20.74
CA TRP A 121 -1.09 5.97 19.55
C TRP A 121 -2.24 6.34 18.59
N CYS A 122 -3.20 5.44 18.44
CA CYS A 122 -4.41 5.66 17.63
C CYS A 122 -5.54 6.41 18.38
N ALA A 123 -5.32 6.87 19.61
CA ALA A 123 -6.34 7.45 20.48
C ALA A 123 -7.59 6.57 20.65
N LEU A 124 -7.42 5.25 20.70
CA LEU A 124 -8.49 4.25 20.79
C LEU A 124 -8.39 3.43 22.09
N GLY A 125 -9.53 2.92 22.55
CA GLY A 125 -9.54 1.85 23.55
C GLY A 125 -9.05 0.53 22.94
N LYS A 126 -8.41 -0.34 23.75
CA LYS A 126 -7.83 -1.63 23.28
C LYS A 126 -8.79 -2.47 22.45
N SER A 127 -10.04 -2.63 22.90
CA SER A 127 -11.03 -3.46 22.19
C SER A 127 -11.37 -2.88 20.82
N GLN A 128 -11.54 -1.56 20.74
CA GLN A 128 -11.85 -0.88 19.50
C GLN A 128 -10.65 -0.93 18.54
N PHE A 129 -9.44 -0.70 19.06
CA PHE A 129 -8.19 -0.83 18.29
C PHE A 129 -8.07 -2.23 17.68
N CYS A 130 -8.23 -3.31 18.48
CA CYS A 130 -8.12 -4.68 17.96
C CYS A 130 -9.10 -4.95 16.80
N ILE A 131 -10.34 -4.45 16.90
CA ILE A 131 -11.36 -4.64 15.85
C ILE A 131 -10.97 -3.88 14.59
N LEU A 132 -10.63 -2.59 14.72
CA LEU A 132 -10.31 -1.72 13.60
C LEU A 132 -8.99 -2.12 12.95
N PHE A 133 -7.97 -2.45 13.75
CA PHE A 133 -6.67 -2.91 13.26
C PHE A 133 -6.82 -4.20 12.45
N LYS A 134 -7.50 -5.21 13.02
CA LYS A 134 -7.73 -6.48 12.30
C LYS A 134 -8.50 -6.28 11.00
N LYS A 135 -9.45 -5.34 10.97
CA LYS A 135 -10.18 -4.99 9.74
C LYS A 135 -9.29 -4.35 8.69
N ALA A 136 -8.35 -3.48 9.09
CA ALA A 136 -7.45 -2.77 8.19
C ALA A 136 -6.27 -3.62 7.74
N ALA A 137 -5.65 -4.37 8.66
CA ALA A 137 -4.43 -5.15 8.42
C ALA A 137 -4.66 -6.63 8.04
N GLY A 138 -5.91 -7.09 8.12
CA GLY A 138 -6.26 -8.51 7.88
C GLY A 138 -5.91 -9.47 9.01
N ASP A 139 -5.08 -9.07 9.98
CA ASP A 139 -4.62 -9.90 11.10
C ASP A 139 -4.60 -9.11 12.42
N THR A 140 -4.36 -9.80 13.52
CA THR A 140 -4.17 -9.15 14.82
C THR A 140 -2.89 -8.31 14.84
N PHE A 141 -2.87 -7.24 15.63
CA PHE A 141 -1.68 -6.38 15.79
C PHE A 141 -0.41 -7.17 16.10
N VAL A 142 -0.48 -8.11 17.04
CA VAL A 142 0.69 -8.91 17.44
C VAL A 142 1.21 -9.77 16.29
N ASN A 143 0.33 -10.44 15.54
CA ASN A 143 0.73 -11.26 14.41
C ASN A 143 1.29 -10.41 13.27
N TYR A 144 0.61 -9.33 12.93
CA TYR A 144 1.03 -8.39 11.88
C TYR A 144 2.42 -7.82 12.19
N PHE A 145 2.62 -7.26 13.38
CA PHE A 145 3.89 -6.64 13.76
C PHE A 145 5.03 -7.66 13.86
N ASN A 146 4.75 -8.86 14.39
CA ASN A 146 5.71 -9.95 14.34
C ASN A 146 6.04 -10.37 12.91
N GLY A 147 5.08 -10.35 11.98
CA GLY A 147 5.31 -10.61 10.56
C GLY A 147 6.28 -9.61 9.94
N LEU A 148 6.10 -8.31 10.19
CA LEU A 148 7.03 -7.25 9.76
C LEU A 148 8.45 -7.47 10.31
N LYS A 149 8.56 -7.75 11.62
CA LYS A 149 9.84 -8.06 12.28
C LYS A 149 10.52 -9.25 11.62
N MET A 150 9.80 -10.33 11.37
CA MET A 150 10.36 -11.54 10.74
C MET A 150 10.77 -11.28 9.29
N LYS A 151 9.99 -10.50 8.51
CA LYS A 151 10.35 -10.09 7.14
C LYS A 151 11.66 -9.30 7.14
N LYS A 152 11.82 -8.34 8.02
CA LYS A 152 13.06 -7.57 8.17
C LYS A 152 14.24 -8.45 8.56
N ALA A 153 14.04 -9.35 9.52
CA ALA A 153 15.09 -10.31 9.95
C ALA A 153 15.52 -11.23 8.81
N PHE A 154 14.58 -11.75 8.02
CA PHE A 154 14.86 -12.58 6.86
C PHE A 154 15.73 -11.83 5.85
N THR A 155 15.37 -10.59 5.50
CA THR A 155 16.16 -9.74 4.61
C THR A 155 17.57 -9.49 5.16
N LEU A 156 17.69 -9.16 6.45
CA LEU A 156 18.99 -8.94 7.11
C LEU A 156 19.89 -10.17 7.07
N LEU A 157 19.33 -11.35 7.33
CA LEU A 157 20.09 -12.62 7.31
C LEU A 157 20.50 -13.05 5.92
N GLY A 158 19.70 -12.74 4.90
CA GLY A 158 19.97 -13.10 3.49
C GLY A 158 20.91 -12.14 2.77
N SER A 159 20.84 -10.83 3.11
CA SER A 159 21.59 -9.79 2.41
C SER A 159 22.92 -9.38 3.08
N SER A 160 23.14 -9.77 4.32
CA SER A 160 24.31 -9.36 5.11
C SER A 160 24.90 -10.52 5.90
N ASN A 161 26.22 -10.48 6.10
CA ASN A 161 26.92 -11.52 6.88
C ASN A 161 26.82 -11.26 8.41
N ILE A 162 25.64 -10.83 8.88
CA ILE A 162 25.40 -10.57 10.31
C ILE A 162 25.08 -11.86 11.07
N GLN A 163 25.34 -11.85 12.36
CA GLN A 163 25.00 -12.97 13.23
C GLN A 163 23.48 -13.00 13.52
N VAL A 164 22.94 -14.20 13.79
CA VAL A 164 21.51 -14.38 14.14
C VAL A 164 21.12 -13.50 15.33
N GLN A 165 22.01 -13.39 16.32
CA GLN A 165 21.80 -12.53 17.50
C GLN A 165 21.69 -11.05 17.12
N GLU A 166 22.52 -10.59 16.19
CA GLU A 166 22.48 -9.22 15.70
C GLU A 166 21.21 -8.93 14.89
N ALA A 167 20.79 -9.86 14.02
CA ALA A 167 19.54 -9.73 13.29
C ALA A 167 18.33 -9.63 14.23
N ALA A 168 18.30 -10.47 15.28
CA ALA A 168 17.26 -10.42 16.30
C ALA A 168 17.27 -9.08 17.06
N SER A 169 18.44 -8.58 17.44
CA SER A 169 18.59 -7.31 18.15
C SER A 169 18.10 -6.12 17.29
N ARG A 170 18.42 -6.12 15.98
CA ARG A 170 18.01 -5.05 15.04
C ARG A 170 16.51 -4.98 14.79
N ILE A 171 15.75 -5.98 15.21
CA ILE A 171 14.28 -5.99 15.16
C ILE A 171 13.68 -5.92 16.57
N GLY A 172 14.47 -5.52 17.58
CA GLY A 172 14.03 -5.35 18.96
C GLY A 172 13.72 -6.66 19.71
N ILE A 173 14.20 -7.83 19.26
CA ILE A 173 14.02 -9.11 19.95
C ILE A 173 15.34 -9.54 20.60
N HIS A 174 15.40 -9.49 21.92
CA HIS A 174 16.61 -9.82 22.67
C HIS A 174 16.68 -11.29 23.10
N ASP A 175 15.54 -11.97 23.23
CA ASP A 175 15.48 -13.42 23.51
C ASP A 175 15.64 -14.22 22.22
N ILE A 176 16.83 -14.78 22.04
CA ILE A 176 17.20 -15.57 20.84
C ILE A 176 16.38 -16.86 20.73
N SER A 177 16.00 -17.47 21.86
CA SER A 177 15.14 -18.66 21.85
C SER A 177 13.74 -18.33 21.37
N TYR A 178 13.17 -17.21 21.81
CA TYR A 178 11.90 -16.70 21.33
C TYR A 178 11.98 -16.32 19.84
N PHE A 179 13.00 -15.57 19.44
CA PHE A 179 13.25 -15.22 18.05
C PHE A 179 13.29 -16.46 17.13
N SER A 180 14.10 -17.47 17.49
CA SER A 180 14.25 -18.66 16.66
C SER A 180 12.96 -19.47 16.52
N ARG A 181 12.15 -19.56 17.58
CA ARG A 181 10.82 -20.20 17.53
C ARG A 181 9.86 -19.41 16.65
N LEU A 182 9.85 -18.08 16.80
CA LEU A 182 8.99 -17.19 16.02
C LEU A 182 9.38 -17.24 14.54
N PHE A 183 10.66 -17.14 14.22
CA PHE A 183 11.18 -17.21 12.86
C PHE A 183 10.82 -18.52 12.17
N LYS A 184 10.99 -19.66 12.88
CA LYS A 184 10.59 -20.97 12.35
C LYS A 184 9.09 -21.08 12.10
N LYS A 185 8.26 -20.42 12.93
CA LYS A 185 6.81 -20.36 12.71
C LYS A 185 6.45 -19.66 11.40
N TYR A 186 7.17 -18.59 11.03
CA TYR A 186 6.88 -17.79 9.82
C TYR A 186 7.46 -18.39 8.54
N TYR A 187 8.66 -18.97 8.62
CA TYR A 187 9.40 -19.41 7.42
C TYR A 187 9.62 -20.93 7.34
N ASN A 188 9.15 -21.71 8.29
CA ASN A 188 9.36 -23.17 8.40
C ASN A 188 10.85 -23.59 8.34
N MET A 189 11.77 -22.66 8.59
CA MET A 189 13.22 -22.89 8.65
C MET A 189 13.86 -22.14 9.82
N SER A 190 15.08 -22.52 10.21
CA SER A 190 15.80 -21.80 11.26
C SER A 190 16.43 -20.51 10.69
N PRO A 191 16.67 -19.48 11.55
CA PRO A 191 17.39 -18.27 11.12
C PRO A 191 18.76 -18.56 10.51
N SER A 192 19.44 -19.61 11.00
CA SER A 192 20.77 -20.01 10.51
C SER A 192 20.74 -20.64 9.12
N ASP A 193 19.60 -21.17 8.69
CA ASP A 193 19.46 -21.83 7.39
C ASP A 193 19.28 -20.81 6.24
N VAL A 194 18.81 -19.59 6.54
CA VAL A 194 18.67 -18.52 5.55
C VAL A 194 20.01 -18.17 4.88
N ARG A 195 21.12 -18.31 5.60
CA ARG A 195 22.48 -18.07 5.08
C ARG A 195 22.99 -19.12 4.09
N LYS A 196 22.28 -20.23 3.98
CA LYS A 196 22.67 -21.34 3.08
C LYS A 196 21.92 -21.27 1.75
N LEU A 197 20.95 -20.31 1.64
CA LEU A 197 20.21 -20.03 0.42
C LEU A 197 20.98 -19.04 -0.46
#